data_3dddb85d136c456f7033f20642d70b3a
#
_entry.id   3dddb85d136c456f7033f20642d70b3a
#
_cell.length_a   1.000
_cell.length_b   1.000
_cell.length_c   1.000
_cell.angle_alpha   90.00
_cell.angle_beta   90.00
_cell.angle_gamma   90.00
#
_symmetry.space_group_name_H-M   'P 1'
#
loop_
_entity.id
_entity.type
_entity.pdbx_description
1 polymer ?
#
loop_
_entity_poly.entity_id
_entity_poly.type
_entity_poly.pdbx_seq_one_letter_code
_entity_poly.pdbx_strand_id
1 'polypeptide(L)'
;EADADRAVEVLGTALAGGGRLTRAQCLATLRAAGLGTDGQRGYHLLWYASVRGVTCVAPNVGTEQTFALLDEWAPTSHRLERDEALALLAHRYVRGHGPVTDREFAGWSGLTLTDARRGLAAADDALSTVRVDGTPMYVDAAVADAPRTAPDDVLALPGFDEYLLGFRDRTLMLDPAHQAAVVPGNNGIFQATVVRAGRVVGVWKRKVGRTAVTVTIQPLTTLDVAARARVEQALGRYADFLGLPARFDWLS
;
A
#
# COMPACT_ATOMS: atom_id res chain seq x y z
N GLU A 1 27.92 5.86 5.33
CA GLU A 1 27.85 4.38 5.24
C GLU A 1 28.27 3.76 6.56
N ALA A 2 29.48 3.97 7.08
CA ALA A 2 29.97 3.40 8.35
C ALA A 2 29.01 3.63 9.55
N ASP A 3 28.46 4.84 9.70
CA ASP A 3 27.50 5.12 10.78
C ASP A 3 26.17 4.37 10.60
N ALA A 4 25.74 4.12 9.37
CA ALA A 4 24.52 3.37 9.09
C ALA A 4 24.71 1.87 9.41
N ASP A 5 25.85 1.30 9.06
CA ASP A 5 26.17 -0.09 9.38
C ASP A 5 26.32 -0.27 10.90
N ARG A 6 26.97 0.67 11.58
CA ARG A 6 27.05 0.69 13.03
C ARG A 6 25.66 0.81 13.70
N ALA A 7 24.75 1.58 13.12
CA ALA A 7 23.38 1.68 13.63
C ALA A 7 22.65 0.33 13.54
N VAL A 8 22.88 -0.42 12.46
CA VAL A 8 22.31 -1.78 12.30
C VAL A 8 22.82 -2.71 13.42
N GLU A 9 24.12 -2.71 13.72
CA GLU A 9 24.71 -3.52 14.78
C GLU A 9 24.16 -3.14 16.16
N VAL A 10 24.09 -1.83 16.47
CA VAL A 10 23.57 -1.32 17.74
C VAL A 10 22.11 -1.70 17.94
N LEU A 11 21.28 -1.53 16.92
CA LEU A 11 19.86 -1.91 16.97
C LEU A 11 19.70 -3.43 17.06
N GLY A 12 20.50 -4.19 16.30
CA GLY A 12 20.52 -5.64 16.36
C GLY A 12 20.78 -6.16 17.76
N THR A 13 21.80 -5.60 18.42
CA THR A 13 22.16 -5.97 19.81
C THR A 13 21.05 -5.59 20.81
N ALA A 14 20.48 -4.39 20.67
CA ALA A 14 19.48 -3.88 21.60
C ALA A 14 18.13 -4.60 21.51
N LEU A 15 17.82 -5.18 20.36
CA LEU A 15 16.57 -5.89 20.08
C LEU A 15 16.68 -7.41 20.26
N ALA A 16 17.90 -7.94 20.48
CA ALA A 16 18.12 -9.38 20.62
C ALA A 16 17.37 -9.99 21.82
N GLY A 17 16.99 -11.27 21.69
CA GLY A 17 16.30 -12.02 22.74
C GLY A 17 14.81 -11.71 22.85
N GLY A 18 14.13 -11.41 21.73
CA GLY A 18 12.71 -11.08 21.68
C GLY A 18 12.40 -9.64 22.09
N GLY A 19 13.43 -8.78 22.13
CA GLY A 19 13.32 -7.37 22.48
C GLY A 19 12.41 -6.60 21.51
N ARG A 20 11.62 -5.67 22.07
CA ARG A 20 10.79 -4.76 21.30
C ARG A 20 10.93 -3.34 21.82
N LEU A 21 11.36 -2.43 20.97
CA LEU A 21 11.60 -1.04 21.34
C LEU A 21 10.69 -0.10 20.52
N THR A 22 10.18 0.94 21.17
CA THR A 22 9.50 2.02 20.47
C THR A 22 10.49 2.82 19.62
N ARG A 23 10.00 3.61 18.68
CA ARG A 23 10.84 4.51 17.90
C ARG A 23 11.69 5.40 18.80
N ALA A 24 11.09 6.00 19.83
CA ALA A 24 11.80 6.86 20.78
C ALA A 24 12.94 6.12 21.49
N GLN A 25 12.70 4.89 21.92
CA GLN A 25 13.72 4.04 22.56
C GLN A 25 14.84 3.66 21.58
N CYS A 26 14.51 3.26 20.34
CA CYS A 26 15.53 3.00 19.32
C CYS A 26 16.43 4.21 19.08
N LEU A 27 15.85 5.41 18.93
CA LEU A 27 16.63 6.65 18.76
C LEU A 27 17.48 6.98 19.99
N ALA A 28 16.99 6.73 21.20
CA ALA A 28 17.76 6.90 22.42
C ALA A 28 18.96 5.92 22.48
N THR A 29 18.75 4.67 22.08
CA THR A 29 19.82 3.65 21.99
C THR A 29 20.92 4.07 21.00
N LEU A 30 20.53 4.56 19.82
CA LEU A 30 21.47 5.06 18.82
C LEU A 30 22.30 6.25 19.35
N ARG A 31 21.66 7.21 20.03
CA ARG A 31 22.34 8.36 20.65
C ARG A 31 23.32 7.91 21.75
N ALA A 32 22.92 6.95 22.58
CA ALA A 32 23.81 6.41 23.62
C ALA A 32 25.05 5.72 23.03
N ALA A 33 24.96 5.19 21.81
CA ALA A 33 26.07 4.65 21.05
C ALA A 33 26.90 5.72 20.28
N GLY A 34 26.62 7.01 20.48
CA GLY A 34 27.31 8.12 19.84
C GLY A 34 26.87 8.42 18.41
N LEU A 35 25.73 7.88 17.97
CA LEU A 35 25.19 8.14 16.65
C LEU A 35 24.20 9.32 16.69
N GLY A 36 24.42 10.34 15.86
CA GLY A 36 23.51 11.47 15.74
C GLY A 36 22.16 11.04 15.13
N THR A 37 21.06 11.50 15.73
CA THR A 37 19.69 11.16 15.30
C THR A 37 18.84 12.39 14.99
N ASP A 38 19.45 13.56 14.86
CA ASP A 38 18.74 14.83 14.67
C ASP A 38 18.07 14.92 13.30
N GLY A 39 16.96 15.66 13.23
CA GLY A 39 16.16 15.83 12.02
C GLY A 39 15.71 14.48 11.42
N GLN A 40 15.95 14.29 10.14
CA GLN A 40 15.57 13.06 9.42
C GLN A 40 16.57 11.90 9.60
N ARG A 41 17.77 12.17 10.16
CA ARG A 41 18.83 11.17 10.25
C ARG A 41 18.41 9.94 11.05
N GLY A 42 17.78 10.13 12.20
CA GLY A 42 17.31 9.01 13.03
C GLY A 42 16.29 8.13 12.28
N TYR A 43 15.37 8.75 11.55
CA TYR A 43 14.44 8.03 10.70
C TYR A 43 15.15 7.19 9.62
N HIS A 44 16.13 7.77 8.94
CA HIS A 44 16.89 7.06 7.90
C HIS A 44 17.72 5.89 8.45
N LEU A 45 18.26 6.01 9.67
CA LEU A 45 18.99 4.89 10.30
C LEU A 45 18.06 3.71 10.63
N LEU A 46 16.85 3.98 11.15
CA LEU A 46 15.84 2.95 11.40
C LEU A 46 15.36 2.30 10.10
N TRP A 47 15.09 3.13 9.09
CA TRP A 47 14.70 2.66 7.77
C TRP A 47 15.79 1.78 7.15
N TYR A 48 17.06 2.22 7.22
CA TYR A 48 18.19 1.46 6.69
C TYR A 48 18.31 0.08 7.34
N ALA A 49 18.18 -0.01 8.67
CA ALA A 49 18.19 -1.29 9.37
C ALA A 49 17.06 -2.24 8.90
N SER A 50 15.87 -1.68 8.59
CA SER A 50 14.75 -2.45 8.08
C SER A 50 14.95 -2.90 6.62
N VAL A 51 15.47 -2.03 5.76
CA VAL A 51 15.78 -2.38 4.36
C VAL A 51 16.92 -3.42 4.28
N ARG A 52 17.87 -3.41 5.25
CA ARG A 52 18.90 -4.45 5.38
C ARG A 52 18.33 -5.78 5.92
N GLY A 53 17.04 -5.86 6.21
CA GLY A 53 16.40 -7.07 6.72
C GLY A 53 16.79 -7.45 8.15
N VAL A 54 17.31 -6.50 8.95
CA VAL A 54 17.69 -6.77 10.35
C VAL A 54 16.52 -6.46 11.30
N THR A 55 15.78 -5.39 11.04
CA THR A 55 14.63 -5.03 11.87
C THR A 55 13.33 -5.05 11.07
N CYS A 56 12.21 -5.23 11.74
CA CYS A 56 10.87 -5.02 11.20
C CYS A 56 10.03 -4.19 12.15
N VAL A 57 8.94 -3.64 11.61
CA VAL A 57 7.89 -3.00 12.41
C VAL A 57 7.10 -4.10 13.12
N ALA A 58 6.94 -3.96 14.42
CA ALA A 58 6.15 -4.84 15.27
C ALA A 58 4.88 -4.13 15.75
N PRO A 59 3.92 -4.83 16.40
CA PRO A 59 2.69 -4.22 16.90
C PRO A 59 2.94 -3.01 17.79
N ASN A 60 2.16 -1.96 17.60
CA ASN A 60 2.26 -0.73 18.37
C ASN A 60 2.08 -0.95 19.88
N VAL A 61 2.71 -0.12 20.70
CA VAL A 61 2.41 0.06 22.10
C VAL A 61 1.62 1.37 22.26
N GLY A 62 0.34 1.27 22.52
CA GLY A 62 -0.56 2.42 22.42
C GLY A 62 -0.60 2.94 20.98
N THR A 63 -0.19 4.18 20.78
CA THR A 63 -0.08 4.80 19.43
C THR A 63 1.34 4.79 18.88
N GLU A 64 2.34 4.28 19.64
CA GLU A 64 3.72 4.30 19.25
C GLU A 64 4.12 3.07 18.43
N GLN A 65 4.76 3.31 17.29
CA GLN A 65 5.36 2.28 16.45
C GLN A 65 6.54 1.62 17.20
N THR A 66 6.62 0.29 17.13
CA THR A 66 7.72 -0.49 17.69
C THR A 66 8.50 -1.24 16.63
N PHE A 67 9.72 -1.64 16.99
CA PHE A 67 10.64 -2.39 16.15
C PHE A 67 11.07 -3.65 16.88
N ALA A 68 11.30 -4.74 16.15
CA ALA A 68 11.83 -6.01 16.61
C ALA A 68 12.85 -6.54 15.61
N LEU A 69 13.64 -7.55 15.98
CA LEU A 69 14.49 -8.27 15.03
C LEU A 69 13.63 -9.09 14.09
N LEU A 70 13.90 -8.97 12.79
CA LEU A 70 13.15 -9.69 11.75
C LEU A 70 13.27 -11.20 11.89
N ASP A 71 14.47 -11.73 12.09
CA ASP A 71 14.71 -13.17 12.19
C ASP A 71 14.08 -13.79 13.46
N GLU A 72 13.91 -13.02 14.54
CA GLU A 72 13.22 -13.48 15.75
C GLU A 72 11.70 -13.34 15.62
N TRP A 73 11.24 -12.29 14.92
CA TRP A 73 9.82 -12.03 14.69
C TRP A 73 9.20 -12.96 13.65
N ALA A 74 9.96 -13.27 12.59
CA ALA A 74 9.58 -14.16 11.50
C ALA A 74 10.63 -15.26 11.28
N PRO A 75 10.79 -16.21 12.23
CA PRO A 75 11.87 -17.20 12.20
C PRO A 75 11.75 -18.21 11.05
N THR A 76 10.58 -18.31 10.43
CA THR A 76 10.32 -19.18 9.28
C THR A 76 10.47 -18.48 7.94
N SER A 77 11.13 -17.31 7.90
CA SER A 77 11.35 -16.60 6.64
C SER A 77 12.20 -17.43 5.68
N HIS A 78 11.75 -17.54 4.42
CA HIS A 78 12.52 -18.20 3.37
C HIS A 78 13.56 -17.25 2.81
N ARG A 79 14.83 -17.69 2.81
CA ARG A 79 15.90 -17.01 2.06
C ARG A 79 15.98 -17.64 0.69
N LEU A 80 15.42 -16.95 -0.30
CA LEU A 80 15.41 -17.39 -1.69
C LEU A 80 16.65 -16.89 -2.42
N GLU A 81 17.13 -17.67 -3.38
CA GLU A 81 18.07 -17.18 -4.38
C GLU A 81 17.44 -16.06 -5.22
N ARG A 82 18.30 -15.21 -5.82
CA ARG A 82 17.84 -13.98 -6.47
C ARG A 82 16.75 -14.23 -7.52
N ASP A 83 16.90 -15.24 -8.35
CA ASP A 83 15.94 -15.52 -9.42
C ASP A 83 14.60 -16.04 -8.89
N GLU A 84 14.64 -16.88 -7.91
CA GLU A 84 13.44 -17.36 -7.19
C GLU A 84 12.72 -16.19 -6.49
N ALA A 85 13.49 -15.29 -5.87
CA ALA A 85 12.94 -14.09 -5.22
C ALA A 85 12.28 -13.15 -6.23
N LEU A 86 12.90 -12.94 -7.41
CA LEU A 86 12.35 -12.12 -8.47
C LEU A 86 11.07 -12.74 -9.05
N ALA A 87 11.05 -14.05 -9.29
CA ALA A 87 9.88 -14.79 -9.76
C ALA A 87 8.72 -14.70 -8.77
N LEU A 88 8.99 -14.94 -7.49
CA LEU A 88 7.97 -14.89 -6.43
C LEU A 88 7.43 -13.45 -6.26
N LEU A 89 8.30 -12.44 -6.31
CA LEU A 89 7.89 -11.04 -6.21
C LEU A 89 7.02 -10.64 -7.42
N ALA A 90 7.42 -11.03 -8.64
CA ALA A 90 6.65 -10.77 -9.85
C ALA A 90 5.27 -11.43 -9.79
N HIS A 91 5.19 -12.71 -9.42
CA HIS A 91 3.91 -13.41 -9.30
C HIS A 91 3.00 -12.74 -8.25
N ARG A 92 3.52 -12.43 -7.06
CA ARG A 92 2.74 -11.76 -6.00
C ARG A 92 2.24 -10.38 -6.42
N TYR A 93 3.10 -9.61 -7.12
CA TYR A 93 2.71 -8.31 -7.65
C TYR A 93 1.60 -8.45 -8.69
N VAL A 94 1.78 -9.30 -9.70
CA VAL A 94 0.76 -9.51 -10.75
C VAL A 94 -0.55 -10.02 -10.18
N ARG A 95 -0.51 -10.92 -9.21
CA ARG A 95 -1.71 -11.43 -8.54
C ARG A 95 -2.50 -10.35 -7.80
N GLY A 96 -1.80 -9.37 -7.21
CA GLY A 96 -2.42 -8.29 -6.45
C GLY A 96 -2.81 -7.06 -7.28
N HIS A 97 -2.16 -6.87 -8.44
CA HIS A 97 -2.28 -5.64 -9.24
C HIS A 97 -2.73 -5.89 -10.70
N GLY A 98 -2.73 -7.15 -11.17
CA GLY A 98 -3.04 -7.43 -12.57
C GLY A 98 -4.42 -6.94 -13.03
N PRO A 99 -4.53 -6.55 -14.32
CA PRO A 99 -3.51 -6.61 -15.37
C PRO A 99 -2.47 -5.49 -15.30
N VAL A 100 -1.20 -5.82 -15.48
CA VAL A 100 -0.06 -4.89 -15.34
C VAL A 100 1.00 -5.09 -16.43
N THR A 101 1.84 -4.07 -16.65
CA THR A 101 3.00 -4.13 -17.53
C THR A 101 4.31 -4.39 -16.76
N ASP A 102 5.36 -4.77 -17.47
CA ASP A 102 6.72 -4.86 -16.94
C ASP A 102 7.23 -3.52 -16.36
N ARG A 103 6.81 -2.40 -16.98
CA ARG A 103 7.18 -1.04 -16.53
C ARG A 103 6.51 -0.66 -15.21
N GLU A 104 5.27 -1.08 -15.01
CA GLU A 104 4.56 -0.86 -13.74
C GLU A 104 5.18 -1.69 -12.63
N PHE A 105 5.49 -2.96 -12.88
CA PHE A 105 6.19 -3.80 -11.91
C PHE A 105 7.57 -3.23 -11.54
N ALA A 106 8.37 -2.81 -12.54
CA ALA A 106 9.66 -2.16 -12.29
C ALA A 106 9.51 -0.87 -11.47
N GLY A 107 8.52 -0.04 -11.82
CA GLY A 107 8.26 1.24 -11.12
C GLY A 107 7.79 1.07 -9.69
N TRP A 108 6.94 0.08 -9.43
CA TRP A 108 6.41 -0.24 -8.10
C TRP A 108 7.49 -0.86 -7.20
N SER A 109 8.24 -1.82 -7.72
CA SER A 109 9.24 -2.57 -6.95
C SER A 109 10.57 -1.82 -6.77
N GLY A 110 10.84 -0.79 -7.58
CA GLY A 110 12.15 -0.14 -7.64
C GLY A 110 13.23 -0.96 -8.35
N LEU A 111 12.86 -2.08 -8.99
CA LEU A 111 13.76 -2.90 -9.78
C LEU A 111 14.15 -2.21 -11.08
N THR A 112 15.30 -2.62 -11.65
CA THR A 112 15.60 -2.32 -13.05
C THR A 112 14.59 -3.00 -13.96
N LEU A 113 14.32 -2.43 -15.14
CA LEU A 113 13.41 -3.05 -16.10
C LEU A 113 13.90 -4.45 -16.54
N THR A 114 15.23 -4.65 -16.56
CA THR A 114 15.84 -5.94 -16.86
C THR A 114 15.51 -6.98 -15.77
N ASP A 115 15.66 -6.64 -14.49
CA ASP A 115 15.31 -7.54 -13.41
C ASP A 115 13.80 -7.79 -13.32
N ALA A 116 12.98 -6.77 -13.56
CA ALA A 116 11.52 -6.92 -13.61
C ALA A 116 11.10 -7.92 -14.72
N ARG A 117 11.64 -7.78 -15.91
CA ARG A 117 11.40 -8.73 -17.03
C ARG A 117 11.90 -10.13 -16.72
N ARG A 118 13.07 -10.24 -16.07
CA ARG A 118 13.61 -11.53 -15.62
C ARG A 118 12.69 -12.22 -14.62
N GLY A 119 12.17 -11.47 -13.64
CA GLY A 119 11.21 -11.99 -12.66
C GLY A 119 9.89 -12.43 -13.29
N LEU A 120 9.33 -11.63 -14.21
CA LEU A 120 8.11 -11.97 -14.95
C LEU A 120 8.30 -13.22 -15.83
N ALA A 121 9.42 -13.32 -16.53
CA ALA A 121 9.75 -14.50 -17.35
C ALA A 121 9.96 -15.76 -16.48
N ALA A 122 10.57 -15.63 -15.31
CA ALA A 122 10.76 -16.75 -14.40
C ALA A 122 9.47 -17.19 -13.68
N ALA A 123 8.41 -16.36 -13.69
CA ALA A 123 7.09 -16.67 -13.16
C ALA A 123 6.08 -17.11 -14.24
N ASP A 124 6.52 -17.38 -15.48
CA ASP A 124 5.68 -17.59 -16.67
C ASP A 124 4.59 -18.65 -16.48
N ASP A 125 4.89 -19.76 -15.81
CA ASP A 125 3.94 -20.84 -15.52
C ASP A 125 2.73 -20.38 -14.67
N ALA A 126 2.89 -19.31 -13.88
CA ALA A 126 1.86 -18.76 -13.02
C ALA A 126 1.14 -17.54 -13.62
N LEU A 127 1.60 -17.07 -14.77
CA LEU A 127 1.11 -15.84 -15.38
C LEU A 127 0.46 -16.12 -16.76
N SER A 128 -0.49 -15.28 -17.11
CA SER A 128 -1.08 -15.21 -18.45
C SER A 128 -0.95 -13.79 -18.99
N THR A 129 -1.01 -13.66 -20.31
CA THR A 129 -1.01 -12.35 -20.98
C THR A 129 -2.38 -12.05 -21.56
N VAL A 130 -2.92 -10.87 -21.22
CA VAL A 130 -4.16 -10.32 -21.80
C VAL A 130 -3.86 -9.04 -22.57
N ARG A 131 -4.77 -8.63 -23.43
CA ARG A 131 -4.67 -7.33 -24.13
C ARG A 131 -5.71 -6.36 -23.55
N VAL A 132 -5.21 -5.23 -23.05
CA VAL A 132 -6.05 -4.12 -22.57
C VAL A 132 -5.74 -2.92 -23.45
N ASP A 133 -6.75 -2.43 -24.18
CA ASP A 133 -6.61 -1.33 -25.16
C ASP A 133 -5.41 -1.54 -26.12
N GLY A 134 -5.23 -2.78 -26.59
CA GLY A 134 -4.15 -3.17 -27.48
C GLY A 134 -2.78 -3.40 -26.82
N THR A 135 -2.61 -3.03 -25.54
CA THR A 135 -1.37 -3.22 -24.78
C THR A 135 -1.35 -4.61 -24.14
N PRO A 136 -0.28 -5.41 -24.33
CA PRO A 136 -0.13 -6.68 -23.64
C PRO A 136 0.20 -6.43 -22.16
N MET A 137 -0.55 -7.10 -21.27
CA MET A 137 -0.40 -7.00 -19.83
C MET A 137 -0.42 -8.39 -19.18
N TYR A 138 0.27 -8.53 -18.06
CA TYR A 138 0.33 -9.75 -17.28
C TYR A 138 -0.83 -9.82 -16.28
N VAL A 139 -1.41 -10.99 -16.15
CA VAL A 139 -2.40 -11.34 -15.11
C VAL A 139 -2.00 -12.66 -14.47
N ASP A 140 -2.42 -12.90 -13.23
CA ASP A 140 -2.28 -14.21 -12.60
C ASP A 140 -3.16 -15.23 -13.37
N ALA A 141 -2.58 -16.35 -13.80
CA ALA A 141 -3.28 -17.37 -14.58
C ALA A 141 -4.51 -17.95 -13.82
N ALA A 142 -4.42 -18.01 -12.48
CA ALA A 142 -5.52 -18.51 -11.65
C ALA A 142 -6.75 -17.58 -11.60
N VAL A 143 -6.57 -16.28 -11.93
CA VAL A 143 -7.66 -15.29 -11.94
C VAL A 143 -8.01 -14.79 -13.33
N ALA A 144 -7.28 -15.21 -14.38
CA ALA A 144 -7.53 -14.79 -15.75
C ALA A 144 -8.97 -15.09 -16.21
N ASP A 145 -9.51 -16.24 -15.76
CA ASP A 145 -10.88 -16.69 -16.05
C ASP A 145 -11.86 -16.44 -14.88
N ALA A 146 -11.44 -15.71 -13.84
CA ALA A 146 -12.30 -15.44 -12.69
C ALA A 146 -13.55 -14.63 -13.10
N PRO A 147 -14.69 -14.83 -12.40
CA PRO A 147 -15.89 -14.03 -12.64
C PRO A 147 -15.56 -12.54 -12.51
N ARG A 148 -16.00 -11.76 -13.48
CA ARG A 148 -15.84 -10.32 -13.43
C ARG A 148 -16.61 -9.74 -12.25
N THR A 149 -16.05 -8.73 -11.60
CA THR A 149 -16.74 -7.89 -10.60
C THR A 149 -18.09 -7.44 -11.15
N ALA A 150 -19.15 -7.55 -10.35
CA ALA A 150 -20.46 -7.10 -10.81
C ALA A 150 -20.41 -5.62 -11.18
N PRO A 151 -21.09 -5.20 -12.27
CA PRO A 151 -21.06 -3.80 -12.76
C PRO A 151 -21.43 -2.75 -11.71
N ASP A 152 -22.05 -3.19 -10.66
CA ASP A 152 -22.58 -2.35 -9.60
C ASP A 152 -21.79 -2.41 -8.28
N ASP A 153 -20.70 -3.18 -8.24
CA ASP A 153 -19.87 -3.24 -7.03
C ASP A 153 -19.26 -1.88 -6.73
N VAL A 154 -19.41 -1.47 -5.48
CA VAL A 154 -18.87 -0.21 -4.96
C VAL A 154 -17.88 -0.52 -3.85
N LEU A 155 -16.68 0.05 -3.97
CA LEU A 155 -15.64 0.02 -2.96
C LEU A 155 -15.41 1.42 -2.41
N ALA A 156 -15.31 1.54 -1.10
CA ALA A 156 -14.87 2.74 -0.40
C ALA A 156 -13.42 2.53 0.04
N LEU A 157 -12.49 3.15 -0.66
CA LEU A 157 -11.05 2.96 -0.44
C LEU A 157 -10.49 4.12 0.39
N PRO A 158 -9.54 3.86 1.29
CA PRO A 158 -8.89 4.91 2.08
C PRO A 158 -8.00 5.81 1.22
N GLY A 159 -7.49 6.88 1.81
CA GLY A 159 -6.39 7.63 1.20
C GLY A 159 -5.12 6.77 1.12
N PHE A 160 -4.31 6.98 0.10
CA PHE A 160 -3.11 6.18 -0.18
C PHE A 160 -3.39 4.69 -0.40
N ASP A 161 -4.58 4.35 -0.89
CA ASP A 161 -4.88 2.97 -1.26
C ASP A 161 -4.06 2.52 -2.47
N GLU A 162 -3.57 1.29 -2.42
CA GLU A 162 -2.72 0.68 -3.44
C GLU A 162 -3.42 0.57 -4.80
N TYR A 163 -4.76 0.56 -4.81
CA TYR A 163 -5.57 0.56 -6.03
C TYR A 163 -5.21 1.69 -7.01
N LEU A 164 -4.80 2.86 -6.48
CA LEU A 164 -4.31 3.97 -7.29
C LEU A 164 -2.82 4.22 -7.11
N LEU A 165 -2.29 4.01 -5.91
CA LEU A 165 -0.90 4.30 -5.59
C LEU A 165 0.05 3.31 -6.27
N GLY A 166 -0.37 2.06 -6.44
CA GLY A 166 0.41 0.99 -7.06
C GLY A 166 0.67 1.16 -8.56
N PHE A 167 0.06 2.16 -9.20
CA PHE A 167 0.15 2.36 -10.64
C PHE A 167 0.70 3.74 -10.99
N ARG A 168 1.55 3.80 -12.02
CA ARG A 168 1.99 5.06 -12.64
C ARG A 168 0.94 5.57 -13.62
N ASP A 169 0.45 4.69 -14.48
CA ASP A 169 -0.67 4.96 -15.38
C ASP A 169 -1.97 4.51 -14.70
N ARG A 170 -2.85 5.47 -14.41
CA ARG A 170 -4.12 5.27 -13.72
C ARG A 170 -5.33 5.40 -14.62
N THR A 171 -5.13 5.55 -15.93
CA THR A 171 -6.19 5.86 -16.90
C THR A 171 -7.26 4.77 -16.97
N LEU A 172 -6.93 3.53 -16.64
CA LEU A 172 -7.89 2.43 -16.52
C LEU A 172 -8.88 2.62 -15.37
N MET A 173 -8.43 3.22 -14.24
CA MET A 173 -9.23 3.36 -13.02
C MET A 173 -9.70 4.80 -12.78
N LEU A 174 -8.99 5.79 -13.30
CA LEU A 174 -9.22 7.21 -13.03
C LEU A 174 -9.24 8.01 -14.34
N ASP A 175 -10.35 8.70 -14.58
CA ASP A 175 -10.40 9.67 -15.66
C ASP A 175 -9.39 10.81 -15.40
N PRO A 176 -8.51 11.15 -16.36
CA PRO A 176 -7.57 12.25 -16.21
C PRO A 176 -8.19 13.59 -15.77
N ALA A 177 -9.44 13.84 -16.16
CA ALA A 177 -10.17 15.04 -15.72
C ALA A 177 -10.38 15.10 -14.19
N HIS A 178 -10.33 13.97 -13.50
CA HIS A 178 -10.54 13.86 -12.07
C HIS A 178 -9.25 13.76 -11.25
N GLN A 179 -8.08 13.74 -11.92
CA GLN A 179 -6.78 13.62 -11.27
C GLN A 179 -6.58 14.67 -10.15
N ALA A 180 -6.96 15.92 -10.40
CA ALA A 180 -6.80 17.01 -9.42
C ALA A 180 -7.68 16.85 -8.17
N ALA A 181 -8.82 16.17 -8.27
CA ALA A 181 -9.67 15.87 -7.12
C ALA A 181 -9.09 14.74 -6.26
N VAL A 182 -8.44 13.77 -6.89
CA VAL A 182 -7.84 12.61 -6.20
C VAL A 182 -6.46 12.95 -5.63
N VAL A 183 -5.63 13.72 -6.35
CA VAL A 183 -4.30 14.16 -5.91
C VAL A 183 -4.22 15.68 -6.02
N PRO A 184 -4.77 16.44 -5.07
CA PRO A 184 -4.79 17.89 -5.11
C PRO A 184 -3.39 18.49 -5.23
N GLY A 185 -3.21 19.38 -6.21
CA GLY A 185 -1.92 20.02 -6.43
C GLY A 185 -0.79 19.10 -6.86
N ASN A 186 -1.10 17.87 -7.24
CA ASN A 186 -0.13 16.83 -7.62
C ASN A 186 1.01 16.63 -6.60
N ASN A 187 0.68 16.79 -5.32
CA ASN A 187 1.61 16.78 -4.19
C ASN A 187 1.89 15.37 -3.62
N GLY A 188 1.40 14.32 -4.27
CA GLY A 188 1.53 12.94 -3.82
C GLY A 188 0.59 12.54 -2.68
N ILE A 189 -0.32 13.41 -2.24
CA ILE A 189 -1.34 13.09 -1.22
C ILE A 189 -2.60 12.58 -1.89
N PHE A 190 -2.79 11.26 -1.85
CA PHE A 190 -3.97 10.61 -2.41
C PHE A 190 -5.16 10.71 -1.47
N GLN A 191 -6.27 11.24 -1.97
CA GLN A 191 -7.54 11.29 -1.24
C GLN A 191 -8.17 9.90 -1.17
N ALA A 192 -9.05 9.68 -0.18
CA ALA A 192 -9.89 8.50 -0.13
C ALA A 192 -10.92 8.52 -1.27
N THR A 193 -11.11 7.39 -1.93
CA THR A 193 -11.89 7.30 -3.18
C THR A 193 -13.09 6.36 -3.05
N VAL A 194 -14.09 6.62 -3.87
CA VAL A 194 -15.19 5.69 -4.16
C VAL A 194 -14.95 5.13 -5.54
N VAL A 195 -14.90 3.80 -5.64
CA VAL A 195 -14.72 3.06 -6.90
C VAL A 195 -16.01 2.31 -7.20
N ARG A 196 -16.50 2.42 -8.42
CA ARG A 196 -17.65 1.65 -8.95
C ARG A 196 -17.24 0.97 -10.25
N ALA A 197 -17.49 -0.32 -10.35
CA ALA A 197 -17.12 -1.11 -11.54
C ALA A 197 -15.67 -0.88 -12.01
N GLY A 198 -14.73 -0.81 -11.07
CA GLY A 198 -13.31 -0.59 -11.36
C GLY A 198 -12.92 0.85 -11.69
N ARG A 199 -13.82 1.83 -11.63
CA ARG A 199 -13.49 3.24 -11.91
C ARG A 199 -13.79 4.14 -10.72
N VAL A 200 -12.91 5.12 -10.49
CA VAL A 200 -13.13 6.14 -9.47
C VAL A 200 -14.30 7.03 -9.90
N VAL A 201 -15.30 7.11 -9.04
CA VAL A 201 -16.54 7.89 -9.26
C VAL A 201 -16.74 9.00 -8.24
N GLY A 202 -15.90 9.06 -7.22
CA GLY A 202 -15.97 10.10 -6.18
C GLY A 202 -14.78 10.07 -5.25
N VAL A 203 -14.65 11.10 -4.43
CA VAL A 203 -13.75 11.15 -3.28
C VAL A 203 -14.56 11.34 -2.00
N TRP A 204 -14.03 10.91 -0.88
CA TRP A 204 -14.73 11.02 0.39
C TRP A 204 -13.82 11.44 1.53
N LYS A 205 -14.41 12.05 2.56
CA LYS A 205 -13.73 12.45 3.79
C LYS A 205 -14.57 12.03 4.98
N ARG A 206 -13.93 11.87 6.14
CA ARG A 206 -14.61 11.53 7.38
C ARG A 206 -14.28 12.50 8.49
N LYS A 207 -15.28 12.72 9.34
CA LYS A 207 -15.11 13.38 10.64
C LYS A 207 -15.71 12.47 11.71
N VAL A 208 -14.83 11.87 12.53
CA VAL A 208 -15.26 11.00 13.62
C VAL A 208 -15.59 11.86 14.84
N GLY A 209 -16.86 11.82 15.27
CA GLY A 209 -17.34 12.43 16.49
C GLY A 209 -17.46 11.40 17.62
N ARG A 210 -17.94 11.82 18.78
CA ARG A 210 -18.15 10.92 19.92
C ARG A 210 -19.37 9.99 19.75
N THR A 211 -20.37 10.40 19.00
CA THR A 211 -21.65 9.72 18.86
C THR A 211 -22.01 9.34 17.42
N ALA A 212 -21.27 9.82 16.44
CA ALA A 212 -21.49 9.53 15.03
C ALA A 212 -20.23 9.81 14.21
N VAL A 213 -20.13 9.18 13.04
CA VAL A 213 -19.17 9.54 12.01
C VAL A 213 -19.90 10.25 10.87
N THR A 214 -19.45 11.45 10.52
CA THR A 214 -19.93 12.16 9.34
C THR A 214 -19.01 11.83 8.16
N VAL A 215 -19.58 11.34 7.08
CA VAL A 215 -18.89 11.03 5.83
C VAL A 215 -19.36 12.01 4.76
N THR A 216 -18.45 12.84 4.29
CA THR A 216 -18.71 13.79 3.20
C THR A 216 -18.26 13.17 1.89
N ILE A 217 -19.13 13.07 0.90
CA ILE A 217 -18.88 12.48 -0.42
C ILE A 217 -18.93 13.58 -1.47
N GLN A 218 -17.88 13.69 -2.27
CA GLN A 218 -17.85 14.53 -3.46
C GLN A 218 -17.91 13.61 -4.70
N PRO A 219 -19.03 13.55 -5.41
CA PRO A 219 -19.11 12.79 -6.65
C PRO A 219 -18.27 13.47 -7.73
N LEU A 220 -17.58 12.66 -8.54
CA LEU A 220 -16.81 13.11 -9.71
C LEU A 220 -17.55 12.78 -11.02
N THR A 221 -18.56 11.93 -10.93
CA THR A 221 -19.44 11.56 -12.04
C THR A 221 -20.89 11.61 -11.57
N THR A 222 -21.82 11.64 -12.51
CA THR A 222 -23.26 11.56 -12.18
C THR A 222 -23.58 10.19 -11.60
N LEU A 223 -24.15 10.18 -10.40
CA LEU A 223 -24.61 8.98 -9.71
C LEU A 223 -26.13 9.06 -9.52
N ASP A 224 -26.84 8.06 -10.01
CA ASP A 224 -28.27 7.91 -9.76
C ASP A 224 -28.55 7.52 -8.29
N VAL A 225 -29.84 7.49 -7.91
CA VAL A 225 -30.27 7.20 -6.55
C VAL A 225 -29.78 5.83 -6.08
N ALA A 226 -29.83 4.81 -6.96
CA ALA A 226 -29.40 3.46 -6.62
C ALA A 226 -27.90 3.38 -6.40
N ALA A 227 -27.09 4.04 -7.24
CA ALA A 227 -25.65 4.14 -7.08
C ALA A 227 -25.27 4.89 -5.78
N ARG A 228 -25.94 5.99 -5.45
CA ARG A 228 -25.72 6.70 -4.18
C ARG A 228 -26.01 5.82 -2.97
N ALA A 229 -27.11 5.07 -2.98
CA ALA A 229 -27.44 4.15 -1.89
C ALA A 229 -26.36 3.07 -1.70
N ARG A 230 -25.78 2.55 -2.78
CA ARG A 230 -24.66 1.58 -2.71
C ARG A 230 -23.38 2.21 -2.18
N VAL A 231 -23.08 3.47 -2.52
CA VAL A 231 -21.96 4.21 -1.95
C VAL A 231 -22.13 4.38 -0.45
N GLU A 232 -23.32 4.76 0.00
CA GLU A 232 -23.62 4.88 1.43
C GLU A 232 -23.53 3.53 2.14
N GLN A 233 -23.98 2.45 1.52
CA GLN A 233 -23.80 1.09 2.07
C GLN A 233 -22.32 0.70 2.19
N ALA A 234 -21.49 0.98 1.19
CA ALA A 234 -20.05 0.69 1.23
C ALA A 234 -19.34 1.49 2.33
N LEU A 235 -19.66 2.79 2.45
CA LEU A 235 -19.12 3.66 3.49
C LEU A 235 -19.70 3.38 4.89
N GLY A 236 -20.90 2.83 4.95
CA GLY A 236 -21.54 2.38 6.20
C GLY A 236 -20.71 1.32 6.92
N ARG A 237 -20.08 0.41 6.17
CA ARG A 237 -19.17 -0.61 6.74
C ARG A 237 -18.01 0.01 7.53
N TYR A 238 -17.53 1.18 7.15
CA TYR A 238 -16.53 1.91 7.92
C TYR A 238 -17.10 2.43 9.25
N ALA A 239 -18.34 2.91 9.24
CA ALA A 239 -19.02 3.36 10.47
C ALA A 239 -19.31 2.16 11.40
N ASP A 240 -19.74 1.02 10.84
CA ASP A 240 -19.95 -0.22 11.59
C ASP A 240 -18.67 -0.69 12.27
N PHE A 241 -17.53 -0.62 11.55
CA PHE A 241 -16.20 -0.93 12.12
C PHE A 241 -15.85 -0.02 13.31
N LEU A 242 -16.28 1.25 13.29
CA LEU A 242 -16.09 2.18 14.40
C LEU A 242 -17.13 1.99 15.54
N GLY A 243 -18.17 1.19 15.34
CA GLY A 243 -19.29 1.07 16.27
C GLY A 243 -20.11 2.36 16.41
N LEU A 244 -20.14 3.19 15.38
CA LEU A 244 -20.81 4.50 15.36
C LEU A 244 -21.83 4.59 14.22
N PRO A 245 -22.97 5.28 14.42
CA PRO A 245 -23.88 5.56 13.32
C PRO A 245 -23.24 6.51 12.31
N ALA A 246 -23.49 6.24 11.00
CA ALA A 246 -23.06 7.09 9.90
C ALA A 246 -24.04 8.23 9.64
N ARG A 247 -23.50 9.38 9.21
CA ARG A 247 -24.22 10.47 8.55
C ARG A 247 -23.55 10.78 7.24
N PHE A 248 -24.30 10.86 6.16
CA PHE A 248 -23.79 11.07 4.82
C PHE A 248 -24.14 12.46 4.32
N ASP A 249 -23.13 13.25 3.97
CA ASP A 249 -23.25 14.57 3.37
C ASP A 249 -22.73 14.50 1.93
N TRP A 250 -23.61 14.76 0.95
CA TRP A 250 -23.26 14.79 -0.46
C TRP A 250 -22.98 16.22 -0.89
N LEU A 251 -21.80 16.43 -1.46
CA LEU A 251 -21.49 17.71 -2.13
C LEU A 251 -22.12 17.72 -3.52
N SER A 252 -22.48 18.91 -3.96
CA SER A 252 -23.03 19.18 -5.31
C SER A 252 -21.92 19.31 -6.34
#